data_d600a1244c831b6e5f7193b0c7c87aa8
#
_entry.id   d600a1244c831b6e5f7193b0c7c87aa8
#
_cell.length_a   1.000
_cell.length_b   1.000
_cell.length_c   1.000
_cell.angle_alpha   90.00
_cell.angle_beta   90.00
_cell.angle_gamma   90.00
#
_symmetry.space_group_name_H-M   'P 1'
#
loop_
_entity.id
_entity.type
_entity.pdbx_description
1 polymer ?
#
loop_
_entity_poly.entity_id
_entity_poly.type
_entity_poly.pdbx_seq_one_letter_code
_entity_poly.pdbx_strand_id
1 'polypeptide(L)'
;EEDIRTLVRYGYQEPLSSRYPDAVIRFVPGVCENLWQRVMGECIRENVDFSIVRPEWFYTRPHLFICGCGHVAGKVAVMGQFLDFQVTVMDDREEFANKKLFPKDCEVICDSFENLTHYLEECKGESTYYVVVTRGHKADRQCVEQILKQNYAYLGMIGSKIKVAKTLEILRNEGYTGEQTDSIHAPIGLKIGSQTPEEIAVSIAAEIIQEKNAKQISSMSAELSTVRETGVLCMITEKYGSAPRGIGSGMFVYREAGREKIIGSVGGGSVEHAAIAQALELYDQGEAAVITEKEYNLSDREGGELGMICGGGVKIVFFPI
;
A
#
# COMPACT_ATOMS: atom_id res chain seq x y z
N GLU A 1 17.13 -18.47 15.58
CA GLU A 1 16.06 -18.99 14.67
C GLU A 1 14.71 -19.09 15.38
N GLU A 2 14.65 -19.68 16.57
CA GLU A 2 13.40 -19.87 17.32
C GLU A 2 12.83 -18.54 17.81
N ASP A 3 13.68 -17.60 18.24
CA ASP A 3 13.28 -16.25 18.66
C ASP A 3 12.67 -15.42 17.53
N ILE A 4 13.22 -15.51 16.32
CA ILE A 4 12.70 -14.77 15.17
C ILE A 4 11.40 -15.38 14.66
N ARG A 5 11.27 -16.72 14.61
CA ARG A 5 10.01 -17.40 14.28
C ARG A 5 8.92 -17.06 15.28
N THR A 6 9.26 -16.90 16.54
CA THR A 6 8.35 -16.52 17.62
C THR A 6 7.93 -15.05 17.49
N LEU A 7 8.86 -14.14 17.21
CA LEU A 7 8.60 -12.73 16.96
C LEU A 7 7.71 -12.52 15.72
N VAL A 8 7.99 -13.24 14.63
CA VAL A 8 7.19 -13.27 13.40
C VAL A 8 5.77 -13.76 13.69
N ARG A 9 5.60 -14.75 14.57
CA ARG A 9 4.30 -15.37 14.90
C ARG A 9 3.40 -14.50 15.79
N TYR A 10 3.97 -13.62 16.61
CA TYR A 10 3.23 -12.84 17.63
C TYR A 10 3.19 -11.34 17.39
N GLY A 11 3.76 -10.83 16.32
CA GLY A 11 3.64 -9.42 15.94
C GLY A 11 4.32 -8.45 16.92
N TYR A 12 5.46 -8.81 17.50
CA TYR A 12 6.17 -7.96 18.45
C TYR A 12 6.78 -6.72 17.76
N GLN A 13 6.67 -5.55 18.42
CA GLN A 13 7.27 -4.29 18.01
C GLN A 13 8.64 -4.02 18.64
N GLU A 14 9.27 -5.02 19.25
CA GLU A 14 10.56 -4.85 19.91
C GLU A 14 11.73 -5.08 18.93
N PRO A 15 12.89 -4.41 19.16
CA PRO A 15 14.06 -4.64 18.34
C PRO A 15 14.50 -6.09 18.40
N LEU A 16 14.79 -6.71 17.28
CA LEU A 16 15.02 -8.14 17.09
C LEU A 16 16.18 -8.72 17.91
N SER A 17 17.13 -7.93 18.32
CA SER A 17 18.16 -8.24 19.31
C SER A 17 19.14 -7.05 19.44
N SER A 18 20.06 -7.15 20.40
CA SER A 18 21.23 -6.25 20.48
C SER A 18 22.12 -6.27 19.21
N ARG A 19 21.92 -7.23 18.32
CA ARG A 19 22.64 -7.40 17.04
C ARG A 19 22.05 -6.55 15.92
N TYR A 20 20.75 -6.15 16.04
CA TYR A 20 20.04 -5.31 15.09
C TYR A 20 19.22 -4.26 15.85
N PRO A 21 19.89 -3.32 16.55
CA PRO A 21 19.21 -2.37 17.44
C PRO A 21 18.24 -1.42 16.75
N ASP A 22 18.39 -1.22 15.44
CA ASP A 22 17.57 -0.30 14.65
C ASP A 22 16.48 -1.02 13.82
N ALA A 23 16.41 -2.35 13.88
CA ALA A 23 15.42 -3.12 13.15
C ALA A 23 14.09 -3.16 13.92
N VAL A 24 13.14 -2.32 13.51
CA VAL A 24 11.76 -2.36 14.00
C VAL A 24 10.93 -3.18 13.04
N ILE A 25 10.56 -4.41 13.42
CA ILE A 25 9.62 -5.22 12.66
C ILE A 25 8.21 -4.82 13.09
N ARG A 26 7.47 -4.13 12.21
CA ARG A 26 6.04 -3.89 12.37
C ARG A 26 5.28 -4.97 11.61
N PHE A 27 4.63 -5.84 12.35
CA PHE A 27 3.72 -6.82 11.78
C PHE A 27 2.36 -6.21 11.52
N VAL A 28 1.89 -6.32 10.27
CA VAL A 28 0.49 -6.08 9.91
C VAL A 28 -0.17 -7.46 9.73
N PRO A 29 -1.19 -7.81 10.50
CA PRO A 29 -1.90 -9.07 10.34
C PRO A 29 -2.45 -9.23 8.91
N GLY A 30 -2.27 -10.41 8.33
CA GLY A 30 -2.79 -10.74 6.98
C GLY A 30 -1.85 -10.43 5.81
N VAL A 31 -0.68 -9.86 6.07
CA VAL A 31 0.36 -9.61 5.05
C VAL A 31 1.17 -10.86 4.80
N CYS A 32 1.53 -11.09 3.56
CA CYS A 32 2.56 -11.99 2.98
C CYS A 32 3.43 -12.76 3.95
N GLU A 33 2.78 -13.34 4.95
CA GLU A 33 3.45 -14.02 6.05
C GLU A 33 4.48 -15.04 5.52
N ASN A 34 4.12 -15.73 4.43
CA ASN A 34 5.00 -16.73 3.85
C ASN A 34 6.17 -16.15 3.05
N LEU A 35 5.96 -15.15 2.22
CA LEU A 35 7.04 -14.57 1.42
C LEU A 35 8.02 -13.82 2.32
N TRP A 36 7.49 -13.05 3.28
CA TRP A 36 8.30 -12.37 4.28
C TRP A 36 9.11 -13.33 5.13
N GLN A 37 8.50 -14.40 5.63
CA GLN A 37 9.20 -15.43 6.42
C GLN A 37 10.33 -16.09 5.63
N ARG A 38 10.12 -16.33 4.33
CA ARG A 38 11.14 -16.89 3.45
C ARG A 38 12.30 -15.92 3.27
N VAL A 39 12.02 -14.65 2.93
CA VAL A 39 13.05 -13.60 2.78
C VAL A 39 13.85 -13.43 4.08
N MET A 40 13.16 -13.35 5.22
CA MET A 40 13.82 -13.26 6.53
C MET A 40 14.68 -14.49 6.84
N GLY A 41 14.19 -15.68 6.51
CA GLY A 41 14.93 -16.93 6.66
C GLY A 41 16.24 -16.92 5.86
N GLU A 42 16.21 -16.44 4.63
CA GLU A 42 17.40 -16.32 3.78
C GLU A 42 18.37 -15.26 4.31
N CYS A 43 17.87 -14.09 4.72
CA CYS A 43 18.71 -13.05 5.31
C CYS A 43 19.45 -13.56 6.58
N ILE A 44 18.78 -14.36 7.41
CA ILE A 44 19.39 -14.96 8.60
C ILE A 44 20.45 -15.99 8.19
N ARG A 45 20.12 -16.89 7.26
CA ARG A 45 21.02 -17.93 6.76
C ARG A 45 22.33 -17.33 6.22
N GLU A 46 22.23 -16.22 5.48
CA GLU A 46 23.37 -15.57 4.85
C GLU A 46 24.00 -14.47 5.71
N ASN A 47 23.50 -14.24 6.92
CA ASN A 47 23.98 -13.17 7.82
C ASN A 47 23.95 -11.77 7.15
N VAL A 48 22.92 -11.51 6.34
CA VAL A 48 22.71 -10.23 5.66
C VAL A 48 22.18 -9.18 6.64
N ASP A 49 22.60 -7.94 6.45
CA ASP A 49 22.11 -6.80 7.25
C ASP A 49 20.61 -6.55 6.96
N PHE A 50 19.78 -6.68 7.99
CA PHE A 50 18.34 -6.42 7.88
C PHE A 50 17.97 -4.97 7.59
N SER A 51 18.89 -4.02 7.75
CA SER A 51 18.66 -2.62 7.36
C SER A 51 18.33 -2.46 5.87
N ILE A 52 18.73 -3.44 5.06
CA ILE A 52 18.44 -3.50 3.61
C ILE A 52 16.98 -3.83 3.37
N VAL A 53 16.34 -4.58 4.29
CA VAL A 53 14.98 -5.08 4.12
C VAL A 53 14.04 -4.32 5.03
N ARG A 54 13.22 -3.45 4.46
CA ARG A 54 12.21 -2.70 5.21
C ARG A 54 10.90 -3.46 5.24
N PRO A 55 10.36 -3.80 6.43
CA PRO A 55 9.09 -4.52 6.56
C PRO A 55 7.93 -3.86 5.82
N GLU A 56 7.89 -2.52 5.77
CA GLU A 56 6.89 -1.74 5.06
C GLU A 56 6.80 -2.04 3.57
N TRP A 57 7.80 -2.67 2.95
CA TRP A 57 7.76 -3.09 1.54
C TRP A 57 6.85 -4.30 1.31
N PHE A 58 6.52 -5.03 2.35
CA PHE A 58 5.68 -6.22 2.32
C PHE A 58 4.23 -5.94 2.73
N TYR A 59 3.81 -4.68 2.66
CA TYR A 59 2.42 -4.36 2.95
C TYR A 59 1.48 -5.02 1.94
N THR A 60 0.40 -5.55 2.47
CA THR A 60 -0.75 -5.98 1.71
C THR A 60 -1.42 -4.80 1.05
N ARG A 61 -2.31 -5.15 0.16
CA ARG A 61 -3.29 -4.29 -0.48
C ARG A 61 -3.79 -3.21 0.47
N PRO A 62 -3.59 -1.91 0.19
CA PRO A 62 -4.10 -0.86 1.06
C PRO A 62 -5.62 -0.93 1.13
N HIS A 63 -6.20 -0.58 2.27
CA HIS A 63 -7.63 -0.63 2.48
C HIS A 63 -8.27 0.75 2.25
N LEU A 64 -9.30 0.82 1.43
CA LEU A 64 -10.13 1.99 1.21
C LEU A 64 -11.49 1.78 1.86
N PHE A 65 -11.73 2.44 2.98
CA PHE A 65 -13.00 2.41 3.69
C PHE A 65 -13.82 3.66 3.36
N ILE A 66 -15.00 3.48 2.79
CA ILE A 66 -15.86 4.56 2.33
C ILE A 66 -17.11 4.64 3.22
N CYS A 67 -17.26 5.73 3.96
CA CYS A 67 -18.47 6.03 4.72
C CYS A 67 -19.48 6.76 3.82
N GLY A 68 -20.55 6.07 3.47
CA GLY A 68 -21.59 6.49 2.53
C GLY A 68 -21.61 5.60 1.28
N CYS A 69 -22.81 5.32 0.75
CA CYS A 69 -23.06 4.49 -0.42
C CYS A 69 -23.78 5.27 -1.54
N GLY A 70 -23.62 6.60 -1.58
CA GLY A 70 -24.21 7.45 -2.63
C GLY A 70 -23.48 7.36 -3.97
N HIS A 71 -23.89 8.19 -4.93
CA HIS A 71 -23.34 8.19 -6.30
C HIS A 71 -21.82 8.37 -6.33
N VAL A 72 -21.28 9.31 -5.53
CA VAL A 72 -19.83 9.54 -5.46
C VAL A 72 -19.12 8.31 -4.87
N ALA A 73 -19.66 7.73 -3.80
CA ALA A 73 -19.10 6.52 -3.15
C ALA A 73 -18.97 5.36 -4.14
N GLY A 74 -20.00 5.11 -4.96
CA GLY A 74 -19.96 4.06 -5.98
C GLY A 74 -18.83 4.25 -6.99
N LYS A 75 -18.57 5.50 -7.42
CA LYS A 75 -17.46 5.81 -8.35
C LYS A 75 -16.09 5.72 -7.66
N VAL A 76 -16.00 6.17 -6.40
CA VAL A 76 -14.78 6.02 -5.60
C VAL A 76 -14.46 4.55 -5.35
N ALA A 77 -15.45 3.69 -5.10
CA ALA A 77 -15.27 2.26 -4.94
C ALA A 77 -14.68 1.60 -6.21
N VAL A 78 -15.18 1.99 -7.39
CA VAL A 78 -14.63 1.53 -8.69
C VAL A 78 -13.18 1.98 -8.85
N MET A 79 -12.86 3.25 -8.55
CA MET A 79 -11.50 3.77 -8.61
C MET A 79 -10.58 3.09 -7.59
N GLY A 80 -11.07 2.81 -6.38
CA GLY A 80 -10.33 2.09 -5.36
C GLY A 80 -9.91 0.70 -5.83
N GLN A 81 -10.83 -0.07 -6.43
CA GLN A 81 -10.49 -1.37 -7.02
C GLN A 81 -9.52 -1.27 -8.20
N PHE A 82 -9.73 -0.29 -9.09
CA PHE A 82 -8.81 -0.03 -10.20
C PHE A 82 -7.38 0.26 -9.72
N LEU A 83 -7.24 0.92 -8.57
CA LEU A 83 -5.96 1.25 -7.92
C LEU A 83 -5.46 0.14 -6.98
N ASP A 84 -6.06 -1.04 -7.03
CA ASP A 84 -5.70 -2.22 -6.24
C ASP A 84 -5.88 -2.05 -4.72
N PHE A 85 -6.87 -1.26 -4.28
CA PHE A 85 -7.29 -1.23 -2.89
C PHE A 85 -8.25 -2.38 -2.55
N GLN A 86 -8.17 -2.92 -1.34
CA GLN A 86 -9.30 -3.61 -0.74
C GLN A 86 -10.37 -2.55 -0.43
N VAL A 87 -11.60 -2.72 -0.88
CA VAL A 87 -12.64 -1.70 -0.75
C VAL A 87 -13.77 -2.18 0.14
N THR A 88 -14.07 -1.40 1.18
CA THR A 88 -15.27 -1.56 2.01
C THR A 88 -16.11 -0.29 1.92
N VAL A 89 -17.41 -0.42 1.78
CA VAL A 89 -18.37 0.69 1.82
C VAL A 89 -19.39 0.46 2.92
N MET A 90 -19.83 1.52 3.60
CA MET A 90 -20.80 1.45 4.69
C MET A 90 -21.85 2.56 4.54
N ASP A 91 -23.12 2.22 4.72
CA ASP A 91 -24.24 3.19 4.80
C ASP A 91 -25.32 2.66 5.73
N ASP A 92 -26.06 3.57 6.37
CA ASP A 92 -27.16 3.23 7.26
C ASP A 92 -28.49 2.93 6.55
N ARG A 93 -28.50 2.98 5.21
CA ARG A 93 -29.68 2.77 4.37
C ARG A 93 -29.54 1.54 3.50
N GLU A 94 -30.41 0.57 3.68
CA GLU A 94 -30.40 -0.71 2.96
C GLU A 94 -30.49 -0.55 1.45
N GLU A 95 -31.26 0.42 0.97
CA GLU A 95 -31.41 0.69 -0.48
C GLU A 95 -30.12 1.17 -1.14
N PHE A 96 -29.19 1.78 -0.39
CA PHE A 96 -27.88 2.24 -0.87
C PHE A 96 -26.76 1.24 -0.51
N ALA A 97 -26.79 0.65 0.68
CA ALA A 97 -25.85 -0.40 1.08
C ALA A 97 -26.20 -1.74 0.43
N ASN A 98 -26.25 -1.76 -0.90
CA ASN A 98 -26.66 -2.91 -1.68
C ASN A 98 -25.49 -3.40 -2.54
N LYS A 99 -25.06 -4.65 -2.30
CA LYS A 99 -23.93 -5.29 -3.02
C LYS A 99 -24.02 -5.20 -4.54
N LYS A 100 -25.23 -5.17 -5.11
CA LYS A 100 -25.43 -5.06 -6.56
C LYS A 100 -25.03 -3.71 -7.16
N LEU A 101 -24.90 -2.67 -6.32
CA LEU A 101 -24.52 -1.32 -6.74
C LEU A 101 -23.00 -1.11 -6.76
N PHE A 102 -22.24 -2.06 -6.24
CA PHE A 102 -20.80 -1.95 -6.06
C PHE A 102 -20.05 -3.06 -6.83
N PRO A 103 -18.76 -2.88 -7.10
CA PRO A 103 -17.93 -3.90 -7.71
C PRO A 103 -17.97 -5.22 -6.93
N LYS A 104 -17.74 -6.35 -7.63
CA LYS A 104 -17.92 -7.70 -7.08
C LYS A 104 -17.14 -7.96 -5.78
N ASP A 105 -15.90 -7.50 -5.72
CA ASP A 105 -14.99 -7.75 -4.60
C ASP A 105 -15.04 -6.64 -3.52
N CYS A 106 -15.95 -5.65 -3.67
CA CYS A 106 -16.20 -4.64 -2.66
C CYS A 106 -17.01 -5.24 -1.51
N GLU A 107 -16.57 -5.07 -0.29
CA GLU A 107 -17.36 -5.37 0.91
C GLU A 107 -18.41 -4.29 1.12
N VAL A 108 -19.65 -4.67 1.47
CA VAL A 108 -20.75 -3.73 1.68
C VAL A 108 -21.38 -3.98 3.04
N ILE A 109 -21.34 -2.96 3.88
CA ILE A 109 -21.87 -2.98 5.25
C ILE A 109 -23.13 -2.10 5.30
N CYS A 110 -24.23 -2.67 5.79
CA CYS A 110 -25.45 -1.94 6.08
C CYS A 110 -25.63 -1.86 7.61
N ASP A 111 -25.21 -0.73 8.20
CA ASP A 111 -25.31 -0.51 9.64
C ASP A 111 -25.28 1.00 9.94
N SER A 112 -25.69 1.37 11.16
CA SER A 112 -25.61 2.74 11.66
C SER A 112 -24.17 3.23 11.75
N PHE A 113 -23.92 4.47 11.33
CA PHE A 113 -22.62 5.12 11.52
C PHE A 113 -22.22 5.25 13.00
N GLU A 114 -23.12 5.04 13.95
CA GLU A 114 -22.80 4.97 15.38
C GLU A 114 -21.92 3.75 15.70
N ASN A 115 -22.08 2.68 14.94
CA ASN A 115 -21.35 1.43 15.09
C ASN A 115 -20.03 1.37 14.29
N LEU A 116 -19.65 2.46 13.62
CA LEU A 116 -18.47 2.51 12.74
C LEU A 116 -17.20 2.03 13.45
N THR A 117 -17.00 2.40 14.74
CA THR A 117 -15.82 2.01 15.52
C THR A 117 -15.59 0.50 15.53
N HIS A 118 -16.65 -0.32 15.56
CA HIS A 118 -16.54 -1.78 15.51
C HIS A 118 -15.83 -2.25 14.26
N TYR A 119 -16.19 -1.70 13.11
CA TYR A 119 -15.58 -2.04 11.80
C TYR A 119 -14.18 -1.45 11.64
N LEU A 120 -13.90 -0.28 12.24
CA LEU A 120 -12.57 0.33 12.23
C LEU A 120 -11.55 -0.52 12.99
N GLU A 121 -11.99 -1.26 14.01
CA GLU A 121 -11.12 -2.16 14.77
C GLU A 121 -10.61 -3.35 13.94
N GLU A 122 -11.36 -3.79 12.93
CA GLU A 122 -10.97 -4.84 12.01
C GLU A 122 -9.99 -4.32 10.94
N CYS A 123 -10.05 -3.01 10.64
CA CYS A 123 -9.23 -2.34 9.63
C CYS A 123 -7.90 -1.81 10.18
N LYS A 124 -7.40 -2.33 11.29
CA LYS A 124 -6.21 -1.80 12.00
C LYS A 124 -4.99 -1.71 11.10
N GLY A 125 -4.50 -0.50 10.87
CA GLY A 125 -3.21 -0.28 10.24
C GLY A 125 -3.01 1.11 9.63
N GLU A 126 -1.75 1.51 9.55
CA GLU A 126 -1.29 2.76 8.90
C GLU A 126 -1.52 2.76 7.37
N SER A 127 -2.12 1.70 6.82
CA SER A 127 -2.44 1.53 5.40
C SER A 127 -3.94 1.69 5.08
N THR A 128 -4.76 2.18 6.02
CA THR A 128 -6.18 2.41 5.79
C THR A 128 -6.46 3.86 5.39
N TYR A 129 -7.21 4.00 4.30
CA TYR A 129 -7.61 5.27 3.70
C TYR A 129 -9.10 5.44 3.88
N TYR A 130 -9.52 6.49 4.58
CA TYR A 130 -10.93 6.76 4.85
C TYR A 130 -11.47 7.87 3.96
N VAL A 131 -12.63 7.60 3.33
CA VAL A 131 -13.36 8.55 2.50
C VAL A 131 -14.76 8.73 3.08
N VAL A 132 -15.03 9.91 3.62
CA VAL A 132 -16.30 10.26 4.23
C VAL A 132 -17.13 11.06 3.23
N VAL A 133 -18.15 10.41 2.65
CA VAL A 133 -19.04 10.94 1.59
C VAL A 133 -20.50 10.60 1.89
N THR A 134 -20.92 10.80 3.15
CA THR A 134 -22.28 10.49 3.60
C THR A 134 -23.30 11.50 3.07
N ARG A 135 -24.58 11.27 3.35
CA ARG A 135 -25.67 12.17 2.90
C ARG A 135 -25.78 13.50 3.63
N GLY A 136 -25.02 13.72 4.71
CA GLY A 136 -25.19 14.92 5.50
C GLY A 136 -24.11 15.20 6.53
N HIS A 137 -23.93 16.49 6.81
CA HIS A 137 -22.85 16.97 7.69
C HIS A 137 -22.85 16.37 9.11
N LYS A 138 -23.98 15.92 9.63
CA LYS A 138 -24.05 15.27 10.93
C LYS A 138 -23.41 13.88 10.88
N ALA A 139 -23.75 13.09 9.87
CA ALA A 139 -23.17 11.77 9.66
C ALA A 139 -21.68 11.86 9.26
N ASP A 140 -21.31 12.84 8.40
CA ASP A 140 -19.92 13.09 8.05
C ASP A 140 -19.08 13.36 9.30
N ARG A 141 -19.53 14.26 10.19
CA ARG A 141 -18.86 14.57 11.44
C ARG A 141 -18.74 13.36 12.34
N GLN A 142 -19.83 12.60 12.52
CA GLN A 142 -19.85 11.40 13.35
C GLN A 142 -18.85 10.34 12.88
N CYS A 143 -18.69 10.16 11.56
CA CYS A 143 -17.67 9.28 11.02
C CYS A 143 -16.26 9.81 11.30
N VAL A 144 -16.01 11.11 11.03
CA VAL A 144 -14.72 11.74 11.26
C VAL A 144 -14.30 11.64 12.73
N GLU A 145 -15.18 11.89 13.68
CA GLU A 145 -14.91 11.80 15.14
C GLU A 145 -14.46 10.39 15.56
N GLN A 146 -15.02 9.36 14.96
CA GLN A 146 -14.63 7.97 15.24
C GLN A 146 -13.30 7.62 14.59
N ILE A 147 -13.07 8.06 13.34
CA ILE A 147 -11.83 7.78 12.58
C ILE A 147 -10.64 8.49 13.21
N LEU A 148 -10.79 9.73 13.69
CA LEU A 148 -9.72 10.50 14.35
C LEU A 148 -9.16 9.83 15.62
N LYS A 149 -9.85 8.85 16.17
CA LYS A 149 -9.39 8.05 17.32
C LYS A 149 -8.56 6.84 16.93
N GLN A 150 -8.40 6.58 15.63
CA GLN A 150 -7.67 5.45 15.08
C GLN A 150 -6.39 5.92 14.37
N ASN A 151 -5.52 4.97 14.05
CA ASN A 151 -4.42 5.20 13.11
C ASN A 151 -4.95 5.07 11.67
N TYR A 152 -4.55 5.97 10.80
CA TYR A 152 -4.93 5.96 9.38
C TYR A 152 -3.84 6.55 8.49
N ALA A 153 -3.82 6.12 7.23
CA ALA A 153 -2.96 6.68 6.21
C ALA A 153 -3.53 7.99 5.63
N TYR A 154 -4.86 8.06 5.51
CA TYR A 154 -5.57 9.19 4.90
C TYR A 154 -6.99 9.30 5.45
N LEU A 155 -7.44 10.52 5.69
CA LEU A 155 -8.84 10.83 6.02
C LEU A 155 -9.32 12.00 5.18
N GLY A 156 -10.26 11.75 4.26
CA GLY A 156 -10.87 12.78 3.44
C GLY A 156 -12.36 12.92 3.71
N MET A 157 -12.87 14.15 3.76
CA MET A 157 -14.29 14.44 3.97
C MET A 157 -14.86 15.34 2.87
N ILE A 158 -16.00 14.92 2.31
CA ILE A 158 -16.72 15.72 1.30
C ILE A 158 -17.42 16.92 1.94
N GLY A 159 -17.46 18.03 1.24
CA GLY A 159 -18.26 19.18 1.67
C GLY A 159 -17.88 20.45 0.93
N SER A 160 -18.82 21.42 0.93
CA SER A 160 -18.48 22.79 0.53
C SER A 160 -17.53 23.41 1.55
N LYS A 161 -16.73 24.41 1.14
CA LYS A 161 -15.82 25.15 2.03
C LYS A 161 -16.50 25.62 3.33
N ILE A 162 -17.76 26.09 3.22
CA ILE A 162 -18.54 26.58 4.37
C ILE A 162 -18.86 25.42 5.34
N LYS A 163 -19.31 24.28 4.79
CA LYS A 163 -19.63 23.10 5.62
C LYS A 163 -18.38 22.54 6.30
N VAL A 164 -17.28 22.46 5.56
CA VAL A 164 -16.00 22.01 6.10
C VAL A 164 -15.54 22.90 7.23
N ALA A 165 -15.49 24.23 7.03
CA ALA A 165 -15.07 25.17 8.07
C ALA A 165 -15.90 25.02 9.34
N LYS A 166 -17.24 24.89 9.21
CA LYS A 166 -18.13 24.67 10.35
C LYS A 166 -17.88 23.33 11.07
N THR A 167 -17.62 22.26 10.32
CA THR A 167 -17.32 20.94 10.91
C THR A 167 -16.00 20.99 11.68
N LEU A 168 -14.95 21.56 11.11
CA LEU A 168 -13.65 21.70 11.76
C LEU A 168 -13.72 22.60 13.02
N GLU A 169 -14.52 23.67 12.97
CA GLU A 169 -14.77 24.52 14.16
C GLU A 169 -15.44 23.73 15.29
N ILE A 170 -16.46 22.92 14.98
CA ILE A 170 -17.11 22.06 15.98
C ILE A 170 -16.13 21.08 16.58
N LEU A 171 -15.33 20.38 15.77
CA LEU A 171 -14.33 19.43 16.25
C LEU A 171 -13.33 20.09 17.20
N ARG A 172 -12.83 21.29 16.87
CA ARG A 172 -11.93 22.05 17.75
C ARG A 172 -12.59 22.43 19.08
N ASN A 173 -13.86 22.81 19.05
CA ASN A 173 -14.63 23.13 20.26
C ASN A 173 -14.90 21.87 21.13
N GLU A 174 -14.92 20.69 20.54
CA GLU A 174 -15.06 19.39 21.21
C GLU A 174 -13.71 18.85 21.74
N GLY A 175 -12.60 19.59 21.53
CA GLY A 175 -11.29 19.28 22.10
C GLY A 175 -10.32 18.56 21.17
N TYR A 176 -10.65 18.37 19.89
CA TYR A 176 -9.69 17.86 18.90
C TYR A 176 -8.60 18.91 18.65
N THR A 177 -7.35 18.45 18.56
CA THR A 177 -6.19 19.34 18.33
C THR A 177 -6.17 19.96 16.95
N GLY A 178 -5.40 21.05 16.77
CA GLY A 178 -5.16 21.62 15.44
C GLY A 178 -4.54 20.60 14.50
N GLU A 179 -3.57 19.82 14.96
CA GLU A 179 -2.92 18.77 14.18
C GLU A 179 -3.93 17.72 13.67
N GLN A 180 -4.83 17.25 14.54
CA GLN A 180 -5.89 16.32 14.16
C GLN A 180 -6.87 16.90 13.13
N THR A 181 -7.29 18.16 13.30
CA THR A 181 -8.21 18.79 12.35
C THR A 181 -7.55 19.17 11.03
N ASP A 182 -6.27 19.50 11.04
CA ASP A 182 -5.50 19.86 9.86
C ASP A 182 -5.05 18.63 9.05
N SER A 183 -5.06 17.42 9.65
CA SER A 183 -4.83 16.16 8.95
C SER A 183 -6.03 15.69 8.10
N ILE A 184 -7.20 16.33 8.23
CA ILE A 184 -8.39 16.01 7.46
C ILE A 184 -8.32 16.70 6.08
N HIS A 185 -8.29 15.93 5.01
CA HIS A 185 -8.41 16.43 3.64
C HIS A 185 -9.86 16.86 3.37
N ALA A 186 -10.14 18.13 3.54
CA ALA A 186 -11.49 18.67 3.42
C ALA A 186 -11.49 20.12 2.83
N PRO A 187 -12.20 20.37 1.75
CA PRO A 187 -12.96 19.44 0.90
C PRO A 187 -12.07 18.38 0.26
N ILE A 188 -12.51 17.11 0.31
CA ILE A 188 -11.79 15.98 -0.26
C ILE A 188 -11.54 16.14 -1.77
N GLY A 189 -10.38 15.71 -2.23
CA GLY A 189 -9.99 15.67 -3.64
C GLY A 189 -9.22 16.88 -4.14
N LEU A 190 -8.34 16.64 -5.10
CA LEU A 190 -7.56 17.70 -5.76
C LEU A 190 -8.45 18.69 -6.50
N LYS A 191 -8.05 19.96 -6.55
CA LYS A 191 -8.78 21.03 -7.22
C LYS A 191 -8.60 20.99 -8.74
N ILE A 192 -9.26 20.03 -9.39
CA ILE A 192 -9.21 19.84 -10.86
C ILE A 192 -10.46 20.37 -11.58
N GLY A 193 -11.40 21.03 -10.86
CA GLY A 193 -12.64 21.57 -11.43
C GLY A 193 -13.75 20.53 -11.60
N SER A 194 -13.70 19.40 -10.88
CA SER A 194 -14.66 18.30 -10.92
C SER A 194 -16.10 18.76 -10.59
N GLN A 195 -17.07 18.28 -11.36
CA GLN A 195 -18.49 18.60 -11.24
C GLN A 195 -19.38 17.35 -11.12
N THR A 196 -19.09 16.31 -11.88
CA THR A 196 -19.85 15.06 -11.86
C THR A 196 -19.34 14.10 -10.79
N PRO A 197 -20.14 13.11 -10.34
CA PRO A 197 -19.68 12.09 -9.40
C PRO A 197 -18.43 11.35 -9.88
N GLU A 198 -18.31 11.10 -11.18
CA GLU A 198 -17.16 10.46 -11.82
C GLU A 198 -15.89 11.32 -11.70
N GLU A 199 -16.01 12.61 -12.03
CA GLU A 199 -14.90 13.56 -11.93
C GLU A 199 -14.46 13.78 -10.48
N ILE A 200 -15.43 13.83 -9.54
CA ILE A 200 -15.15 13.90 -8.11
C ILE A 200 -14.39 12.66 -7.66
N ALA A 201 -14.78 11.47 -8.10
CA ALA A 201 -14.06 10.24 -7.78
C ALA A 201 -12.63 10.24 -8.34
N VAL A 202 -12.39 10.75 -9.54
CA VAL A 202 -11.04 10.94 -10.11
C VAL A 202 -10.24 11.91 -9.26
N SER A 203 -10.82 13.03 -8.84
CA SER A 203 -10.20 14.03 -7.98
C SER A 203 -9.78 13.42 -6.63
N ILE A 204 -10.65 12.64 -6.00
CA ILE A 204 -10.38 11.91 -4.74
C ILE A 204 -9.28 10.87 -4.94
N ALA A 205 -9.36 10.06 -5.99
CA ALA A 205 -8.36 9.07 -6.32
C ALA A 205 -6.96 9.68 -6.54
N ALA A 206 -6.90 10.82 -7.23
CA ALA A 206 -5.66 11.55 -7.47
C ALA A 206 -5.04 12.08 -6.15
N GLU A 207 -5.84 12.60 -5.22
CA GLU A 207 -5.37 13.03 -3.90
C GLU A 207 -4.86 11.84 -3.08
N ILE A 208 -5.59 10.72 -3.05
CA ILE A 208 -5.16 9.48 -2.40
C ILE A 208 -3.81 8.99 -2.94
N ILE A 209 -3.63 9.01 -4.28
CA ILE A 209 -2.36 8.65 -4.92
C ILE A 209 -1.24 9.60 -4.48
N GLN A 210 -1.50 10.91 -4.44
CA GLN A 210 -0.53 11.91 -3.99
C GLN A 210 -0.07 11.62 -2.56
N GLU A 211 -1.00 11.43 -1.63
CA GLU A 211 -0.71 11.18 -0.21
C GLU A 211 -0.01 9.84 0.00
N LYS A 212 -0.47 8.78 -0.69
CA LYS A 212 0.16 7.47 -0.66
C LYS A 212 1.63 7.54 -1.08
N ASN A 213 1.92 8.24 -2.17
CA ASN A 213 3.27 8.31 -2.72
C ASN A 213 4.17 9.30 -1.95
N ALA A 214 3.61 10.35 -1.33
CA ALA A 214 4.37 11.26 -0.48
C ALA A 214 4.96 10.56 0.76
N LYS A 215 4.25 9.58 1.30
CA LYS A 215 4.73 8.77 2.43
C LYS A 215 5.73 7.68 2.03
N GLN A 216 6.07 7.57 0.76
CA GLN A 216 6.95 6.53 0.19
C GLN A 216 6.57 5.09 0.61
N ILE A 217 5.33 4.87 1.01
CA ILE A 217 4.83 3.54 1.33
C ILE A 217 4.60 2.82 0.00
N SER A 218 5.54 1.99 -0.39
CA SER A 218 5.35 1.11 -1.53
C SER A 218 4.53 -0.10 -1.07
N SER A 219 3.46 -0.38 -1.78
CA SER A 219 2.72 -1.62 -1.59
C SER A 219 3.24 -2.66 -2.58
N MET A 220 3.58 -3.84 -2.08
CA MET A 220 3.80 -5.00 -2.93
C MET A 220 2.47 -5.39 -3.59
N SER A 221 2.49 -5.83 -4.84
CA SER A 221 1.26 -6.26 -5.50
C SER A 221 0.64 -7.45 -4.76
N ALA A 222 -0.69 -7.52 -4.72
CA ALA A 222 -1.41 -8.61 -4.06
C ALA A 222 -1.02 -9.99 -4.64
N GLU A 223 -0.66 -10.04 -5.92
CA GLU A 223 -0.21 -11.26 -6.59
C GLU A 223 1.09 -11.80 -5.99
N LEU A 224 2.05 -10.92 -5.65
CA LEU A 224 3.30 -11.33 -4.99
C LEU A 224 3.05 -11.94 -3.61
N SER A 225 1.99 -11.51 -2.92
CA SER A 225 1.65 -12.03 -1.59
C SER A 225 1.22 -13.49 -1.60
N THR A 226 0.75 -13.99 -2.73
CA THR A 226 0.23 -15.36 -2.89
C THR A 226 1.28 -16.36 -3.37
N VAL A 227 2.49 -15.90 -3.70
CA VAL A 227 3.57 -16.75 -4.23
C VAL A 227 4.00 -17.83 -3.24
N ARG A 228 4.03 -19.08 -3.71
CA ARG A 228 4.45 -20.27 -2.96
C ARG A 228 5.64 -20.99 -3.60
N GLU A 229 5.89 -20.71 -4.84
CA GLU A 229 6.91 -21.33 -5.69
C GLU A 229 8.31 -20.97 -5.21
N THR A 230 9.28 -21.83 -5.49
CA THR A 230 10.71 -21.50 -5.38
C THR A 230 11.08 -20.60 -6.53
N GLY A 231 11.79 -19.50 -6.25
CA GLY A 231 12.15 -18.52 -7.26
C GLY A 231 13.05 -17.42 -6.71
N VAL A 232 13.13 -16.31 -7.41
CA VAL A 232 13.90 -15.14 -7.00
C VAL A 232 13.00 -13.92 -6.89
N LEU A 233 12.91 -13.34 -5.69
CA LEU A 233 12.27 -12.06 -5.47
C LEU A 233 13.26 -10.94 -5.77
N CYS A 234 12.93 -10.08 -6.73
CA CYS A 234 13.66 -8.87 -7.07
C CYS A 234 12.94 -7.68 -6.45
N MET A 235 13.64 -6.83 -5.70
CA MET A 235 13.03 -5.68 -5.03
C MET A 235 13.88 -4.42 -5.17
N ILE A 236 13.25 -3.31 -5.54
CA ILE A 236 13.91 -2.00 -5.57
C ILE A 236 14.13 -1.51 -4.14
N THR A 237 15.39 -1.34 -3.75
CA THR A 237 15.78 -0.86 -2.43
C THR A 237 16.20 0.60 -2.43
N GLU A 238 16.75 1.09 -3.52
CA GLU A 238 17.11 2.49 -3.70
C GLU A 238 16.71 3.00 -5.08
N LYS A 239 16.42 4.31 -5.14
CA LYS A 239 16.07 5.00 -6.37
C LYS A 239 16.72 6.38 -6.37
N TYR A 240 17.29 6.76 -7.52
CA TYR A 240 17.81 8.10 -7.74
C TYR A 240 17.38 8.62 -9.11
N GLY A 241 17.09 9.91 -9.17
CA GLY A 241 16.56 10.55 -10.38
C GLY A 241 15.19 10.01 -10.79
N SER A 242 14.94 10.02 -12.08
CA SER A 242 13.68 9.54 -12.67
C SER A 242 13.76 8.04 -12.96
N ALA A 243 12.99 7.23 -12.27
CA ALA A 243 12.84 5.81 -12.52
C ALA A 243 11.36 5.40 -12.56
N PRO A 244 10.98 4.38 -13.36
CA PRO A 244 9.57 4.02 -13.62
C PRO A 244 8.78 3.55 -12.41
N ARG A 245 9.46 2.97 -11.41
CA ARG A 245 8.87 2.45 -10.18
C ARG A 245 9.58 3.00 -8.95
N GLY A 246 8.87 2.99 -7.81
CA GLY A 246 9.39 3.43 -6.52
C GLY A 246 10.10 2.33 -5.74
N ILE A 247 10.74 2.73 -4.64
CA ILE A 247 11.33 1.82 -3.65
C ILE A 247 10.24 0.87 -3.11
N GLY A 248 10.58 -0.41 -2.91
CA GLY A 248 9.67 -1.46 -2.46
C GLY A 248 8.87 -2.12 -3.58
N SER A 249 8.94 -1.62 -4.83
CA SER A 249 8.38 -2.35 -5.98
C SER A 249 9.11 -3.68 -6.15
N GLY A 250 8.32 -4.76 -6.27
CA GLY A 250 8.85 -6.11 -6.36
C GLY A 250 8.40 -6.87 -7.60
N MET A 251 9.22 -7.84 -7.98
CA MET A 251 8.98 -8.79 -9.06
C MET A 251 9.49 -10.16 -8.63
N PHE A 252 8.71 -11.20 -8.83
CA PHE A 252 9.10 -12.57 -8.56
C PHE A 252 9.30 -13.34 -9.87
N VAL A 253 10.44 -13.99 -10.01
CA VAL A 253 10.83 -14.74 -11.21
C VAL A 253 11.05 -16.19 -10.85
N TYR A 254 10.40 -17.10 -11.57
CA TYR A 254 10.53 -18.54 -11.36
C TYR A 254 10.31 -19.31 -12.66
N ARG A 255 10.46 -20.63 -12.64
CA ARG A 255 10.11 -21.50 -13.77
C ARG A 255 8.99 -22.45 -13.41
N GLU A 256 7.97 -22.52 -14.27
CA GLU A 256 6.89 -23.49 -14.21
C GLU A 256 6.89 -24.35 -15.47
N ALA A 257 7.03 -25.66 -15.30
CA ALA A 257 7.16 -26.59 -16.43
C ALA A 257 8.23 -26.18 -17.46
N GLY A 258 9.37 -25.65 -16.99
CA GLY A 258 10.48 -25.19 -17.81
C GLY A 258 10.26 -23.83 -18.51
N ARG A 259 9.12 -23.19 -18.29
CA ARG A 259 8.79 -21.86 -18.82
C ARG A 259 9.00 -20.79 -17.75
N GLU A 260 9.54 -19.68 -18.18
CA GLU A 260 9.70 -18.50 -17.32
C GLU A 260 8.33 -17.92 -16.93
N LYS A 261 8.20 -17.59 -15.66
CA LYS A 261 7.03 -16.94 -15.06
C LYS A 261 7.49 -15.73 -14.27
N ILE A 262 6.73 -14.66 -14.41
CA ILE A 262 7.03 -13.39 -13.77
C ILE A 262 5.75 -12.88 -13.13
N ILE A 263 5.82 -12.50 -11.86
CA ILE A 263 4.74 -11.89 -11.09
C ILE A 263 5.23 -10.54 -10.58
N GLY A 264 4.45 -9.49 -10.74
CA GLY A 264 4.85 -8.12 -10.39
C GLY A 264 5.75 -7.45 -11.42
N SER A 265 6.38 -6.33 -11.05
CA SER A 265 7.24 -5.55 -11.95
C SER A 265 8.15 -4.61 -11.16
N VAL A 266 9.37 -4.44 -11.63
CA VAL A 266 10.33 -3.44 -11.15
C VAL A 266 10.42 -2.20 -12.05
N GLY A 267 9.48 -2.03 -13.00
CA GLY A 267 9.33 -0.79 -13.74
C GLY A 267 9.32 -0.91 -15.26
N GLY A 268 9.43 -2.12 -15.81
CA GLY A 268 9.43 -2.35 -17.27
C GLY A 268 10.72 -1.95 -17.96
N GLY A 269 10.73 -2.13 -19.28
CA GLY A 269 11.86 -1.75 -20.14
C GLY A 269 13.13 -2.56 -19.90
N SER A 270 14.26 -1.93 -20.20
CA SER A 270 15.59 -2.56 -20.15
C SER A 270 16.03 -2.99 -18.74
N VAL A 271 15.68 -2.22 -17.71
CA VAL A 271 16.01 -2.58 -16.32
C VAL A 271 15.29 -3.86 -15.90
N GLU A 272 14.00 -3.97 -16.20
CA GLU A 272 13.24 -5.17 -15.88
C GLU A 272 13.77 -6.39 -16.64
N HIS A 273 14.10 -6.23 -17.93
CA HIS A 273 14.70 -7.30 -18.72
C HIS A 273 16.04 -7.77 -18.13
N ALA A 274 16.91 -6.83 -17.75
CA ALA A 274 18.20 -7.14 -17.13
C ALA A 274 18.03 -7.78 -15.73
N ALA A 275 17.04 -7.33 -14.96
CA ALA A 275 16.72 -7.92 -13.66
C ALA A 275 16.15 -9.34 -13.79
N ILE A 276 15.32 -9.61 -14.80
CA ILE A 276 14.82 -10.97 -15.10
C ILE A 276 15.99 -11.90 -15.46
N ALA A 277 16.90 -11.47 -16.32
CA ALA A 277 18.07 -12.25 -16.69
C ALA A 277 18.93 -12.61 -15.47
N GLN A 278 19.20 -11.63 -14.59
CA GLN A 278 19.94 -11.85 -13.35
C GLN A 278 19.19 -12.80 -12.39
N ALA A 279 17.88 -12.66 -12.27
CA ALA A 279 17.06 -13.54 -11.44
C ALA A 279 17.07 -14.99 -11.94
N LEU A 280 17.02 -15.20 -13.25
CA LEU A 280 17.10 -16.54 -13.86
C LEU A 280 18.48 -17.18 -13.67
N GLU A 281 19.56 -16.42 -13.75
CA GLU A 281 20.91 -16.90 -13.43
C GLU A 281 20.98 -17.39 -11.97
N LEU A 282 20.42 -16.64 -11.03
CA LEU A 282 20.36 -17.04 -9.63
C LEU A 282 19.45 -18.26 -9.43
N TYR A 283 18.28 -18.29 -10.09
CA TYR A 283 17.38 -19.44 -10.03
C TYR A 283 18.08 -20.73 -10.50
N ASP A 284 18.85 -20.67 -11.59
CA ASP A 284 19.55 -21.81 -12.16
C ASP A 284 20.75 -22.27 -11.28
N GLN A 285 21.24 -21.45 -10.35
CA GLN A 285 22.25 -21.82 -9.33
C GLN A 285 21.64 -22.67 -8.19
N GLY A 286 20.31 -22.65 -8.03
CA GLY A 286 19.61 -23.40 -6.99
C GLY A 286 20.08 -23.06 -5.57
N GLU A 287 20.41 -24.08 -4.76
CA GLU A 287 20.85 -23.91 -3.36
C GLU A 287 22.17 -23.12 -3.20
N ALA A 288 22.94 -22.95 -4.27
CA ALA A 288 24.17 -22.16 -4.25
C ALA A 288 23.93 -20.66 -4.48
N ALA A 289 22.69 -20.26 -4.85
CA ALA A 289 22.35 -18.87 -5.04
C ALA A 289 22.37 -18.10 -3.73
N VAL A 290 22.98 -16.92 -3.74
CA VAL A 290 23.07 -16.04 -2.58
C VAL A 290 22.33 -14.72 -2.83
N ILE A 291 21.93 -14.05 -1.75
CA ILE A 291 21.32 -12.71 -1.86
C ILE A 291 22.32 -11.78 -2.53
N THR A 292 21.90 -11.15 -3.62
CA THR A 292 22.76 -10.31 -4.46
C THR A 292 22.11 -8.95 -4.65
N GLU A 293 22.92 -7.90 -4.61
CA GLU A 293 22.51 -6.53 -4.91
C GLU A 293 23.12 -6.09 -6.24
N LYS A 294 22.33 -5.41 -7.07
CA LYS A 294 22.81 -4.87 -8.35
C LYS A 294 22.21 -3.50 -8.61
N GLU A 295 23.07 -2.59 -9.05
CA GLU A 295 22.69 -1.25 -9.48
C GLU A 295 22.46 -1.21 -10.98
N TYR A 296 21.38 -0.56 -11.40
CA TYR A 296 21.01 -0.35 -12.80
C TYR A 296 20.92 1.15 -13.08
N ASN A 297 21.82 1.63 -13.93
CA ASN A 297 21.90 3.03 -14.31
C ASN A 297 21.15 3.25 -15.64
N LEU A 298 20.16 4.16 -15.62
CA LEU A 298 19.32 4.47 -16.79
C LEU A 298 19.93 5.54 -17.69
N SER A 299 21.07 6.16 -17.26
CA SER A 299 21.71 7.27 -17.97
C SER A 299 22.92 6.90 -18.82
N ASP A 300 23.40 5.65 -18.78
CA ASP A 300 24.61 5.24 -19.50
C ASP A 300 24.41 5.24 -21.02
N ARG A 301 24.83 6.33 -21.63
CA ARG A 301 24.88 6.52 -23.09
C ARG A 301 26.05 5.77 -23.75
N GLU A 302 27.01 5.27 -22.97
CA GLU A 302 28.29 4.72 -23.54
C GLU A 302 28.34 3.19 -23.61
N GLY A 303 27.32 2.47 -23.05
CA GLY A 303 27.29 0.99 -23.03
C GLY A 303 26.30 0.30 -23.98
N GLY A 304 25.65 0.98 -24.86
CA GLY A 304 24.98 0.39 -26.04
C GLY A 304 23.75 -0.47 -25.87
N GLU A 305 23.31 -0.85 -24.67
CA GLU A 305 22.21 -1.82 -24.52
C GLU A 305 20.93 -1.31 -23.81
N LEU A 306 21.00 -0.24 -23.03
CA LEU A 306 19.85 0.19 -22.20
C LEU A 306 19.17 1.51 -22.61
N GLY A 307 19.38 2.02 -23.78
CA GLY A 307 18.87 3.22 -24.46
C GLY A 307 17.60 3.90 -23.93
N MET A 308 17.50 4.21 -22.63
CA MET A 308 16.42 5.00 -22.05
C MET A 308 16.85 6.44 -21.74
N ILE A 309 15.99 7.39 -22.10
CA ILE A 309 16.21 8.84 -21.92
C ILE A 309 15.98 9.28 -20.45
N CYS A 310 15.62 8.38 -19.55
CA CYS A 310 15.34 8.67 -18.15
C CYS A 310 16.64 8.73 -17.35
N GLY A 311 17.12 9.91 -17.01
CA GLY A 311 18.38 10.15 -16.29
C GLY A 311 18.41 9.76 -14.81
N GLY A 312 17.97 8.54 -14.46
CA GLY A 312 17.95 8.02 -13.10
C GLY A 312 18.57 6.63 -12.98
N GLY A 313 18.43 6.01 -11.80
CA GLY A 313 18.87 4.64 -11.55
C GLY A 313 18.10 3.98 -10.43
N VAL A 314 18.25 2.67 -10.34
CA VAL A 314 17.66 1.86 -9.27
C VAL A 314 18.66 0.82 -8.78
N LYS A 315 18.61 0.54 -7.48
CA LYS A 315 19.31 -0.58 -6.90
C LYS A 315 18.28 -1.68 -6.61
N ILE A 316 18.56 -2.89 -7.05
CA ILE A 316 17.69 -4.05 -6.90
C ILE A 316 18.43 -5.10 -6.08
N VAL A 317 17.76 -5.59 -5.03
CA VAL A 317 18.20 -6.76 -4.27
C VAL A 317 17.42 -7.97 -4.76
N PHE A 318 18.14 -9.06 -4.93
CA PHE A 318 17.64 -10.36 -5.39
C PHE A 318 17.67 -11.35 -4.23
N PHE A 319 16.53 -11.90 -3.88
CA PHE A 319 16.36 -12.89 -2.81
C PHE A 319 16.00 -14.24 -3.44
N PRO A 320 16.94 -15.20 -3.57
CA PRO A 320 16.62 -16.58 -3.91
C PRO A 320 15.85 -17.22 -2.75
N ILE A 321 14.61 -17.67 -2.97
CA ILE A 321 13.70 -18.16 -1.93
C ILE A 321 12.84 -19.33 -2.42
#